data_b0b08c1261a6b7692899e2af77912cfa
#
_entry.id   b0b08c1261a6b7692899e2af77912cfa
#
_cell.length_a   1.000
_cell.length_b   1.000
_cell.length_c   1.000
_cell.angle_alpha   90.00
_cell.angle_beta   90.00
_cell.angle_gamma   90.00
#
_symmetry.space_group_name_H-M   'P 1'
#
loop_
_entity.id
_entity.type
_entity.pdbx_description
1 polymer ?
#
loop_
_entity_poly.entity_id
_entity_poly.type
_entity_poly.pdbx_seq_one_letter_code
_entity_poly.pdbx_strand_id
1 'polypeptide(L)'
;MTGPSTADDTLTWLLEGLLERTPGARHALVLSRDGLRLCRSPELSVDRADQLAALASGIQSLSRGAAVEFGDGSGRVRSAMTEFHGGVLFIVEAGAGAHLAVVTTEEADAGVVGHHMTELVEQLGEHLTARPRTS
;
A
#
# COMPACT_ATOMS: atom_id res chain seq x y z
N MET A 1 -22.08 22.08 1.38
CA MET A 1 -21.32 21.19 0.57
C MET A 1 -20.41 20.31 1.42
N THR A 2 -20.50 19.06 1.21
CA THR A 2 -19.64 18.15 1.93
C THR A 2 -18.61 17.61 0.96
N GLY A 3 -17.41 18.04 1.11
CA GLY A 3 -16.32 17.44 0.37
C GLY A 3 -15.90 16.14 1.02
N PRO A 4 -14.93 15.47 0.43
CA PRO A 4 -14.31 14.31 1.07
C PRO A 4 -13.75 14.71 2.43
N SER A 5 -13.60 13.78 3.32
CA SER A 5 -13.02 14.07 4.61
C SER A 5 -11.58 14.57 4.42
N THR A 6 -11.13 15.40 5.33
CA THR A 6 -9.76 15.91 5.28
C THR A 6 -8.75 14.77 5.30
N ALA A 7 -9.05 13.70 6.04
CA ALA A 7 -8.15 12.55 6.12
C ALA A 7 -8.03 11.87 4.75
N ASP A 8 -9.16 11.69 4.06
CA ASP A 8 -9.13 11.06 2.73
C ASP A 8 -8.38 11.92 1.73
N ASP A 9 -8.59 13.23 1.77
CA ASP A 9 -7.86 14.15 0.90
C ASP A 9 -6.37 14.08 1.15
N THR A 10 -5.98 14.02 2.42
CA THR A 10 -4.58 13.96 2.78
C THR A 10 -3.95 12.65 2.32
N LEU A 11 -4.64 11.53 2.50
CA LEU A 11 -4.13 10.24 2.05
C LEU A 11 -3.98 10.21 0.54
N THR A 12 -4.97 10.71 -0.19
CA THR A 12 -4.89 10.77 -1.65
C THR A 12 -3.71 11.62 -2.08
N TRP A 13 -3.53 12.78 -1.44
CA TRP A 13 -2.42 13.67 -1.74
C TRP A 13 -1.07 12.98 -1.50
N LEU A 14 -0.96 12.23 -0.42
CA LEU A 14 0.28 11.51 -0.11
C LEU A 14 0.57 10.45 -1.18
N LEU A 15 -0.46 9.73 -1.63
CA LEU A 15 -0.28 8.74 -2.69
C LEU A 15 0.13 9.39 -4.00
N GLU A 16 -0.49 10.52 -4.34
CA GLU A 16 -0.10 11.26 -5.54
C GLU A 16 1.35 11.69 -5.47
N GLY A 17 1.77 12.20 -4.31
CA GLY A 17 3.15 12.61 -4.12
C GLY A 17 4.13 11.46 -4.29
N LEU A 18 3.77 10.29 -3.78
CA LEU A 18 4.61 9.11 -3.97
C LEU A 18 4.80 8.80 -5.45
N LEU A 19 3.71 8.81 -6.20
CA LEU A 19 3.78 8.50 -7.62
C LEU A 19 4.62 9.53 -8.39
N GLU A 20 4.48 10.79 -8.03
CA GLU A 20 5.20 11.87 -8.71
C GLU A 20 6.71 11.79 -8.50
N ARG A 21 7.13 11.42 -7.28
CA ARG A 21 8.57 11.43 -6.98
C ARG A 21 9.24 10.06 -7.18
N THR A 22 8.47 9.05 -7.59
CA THR A 22 9.02 7.70 -7.74
C THR A 22 8.97 7.29 -9.21
N PRO A 23 10.09 7.38 -9.92
CA PRO A 23 10.09 7.03 -11.35
C PRO A 23 9.61 5.60 -11.56
N GLY A 24 8.69 5.44 -12.49
CA GLY A 24 8.12 4.14 -12.82
C GLY A 24 6.91 3.74 -12.01
N ALA A 25 6.59 4.47 -10.92
CA ALA A 25 5.40 4.16 -10.13
C ALA A 25 4.16 4.59 -10.91
N ARG A 26 3.18 3.69 -11.00
CA ARG A 26 1.98 3.91 -11.80
C ARG A 26 0.72 4.01 -10.95
N HIS A 27 0.59 3.16 -9.95
CA HIS A 27 -0.61 3.11 -9.11
C HIS A 27 -0.21 2.88 -7.67
N ALA A 28 -0.98 3.45 -6.76
CA ALA A 28 -0.76 3.26 -5.34
C ALA A 28 -2.11 3.08 -4.63
N LEU A 29 -2.10 2.26 -3.59
CA LEU A 29 -3.31 1.88 -2.89
C LEU A 29 -2.99 1.61 -1.43
N VAL A 30 -3.84 2.14 -0.53
CA VAL A 30 -3.80 1.75 0.87
C VAL A 30 -4.98 0.82 1.11
N LEU A 31 -4.73 -0.31 1.72
CA LEU A 31 -5.77 -1.32 1.97
C LEU A 31 -5.71 -1.80 3.41
N SER A 32 -6.84 -2.32 3.88
CA SER A 32 -6.92 -2.92 5.20
C SER A 32 -6.42 -4.36 5.14
N ARG A 33 -6.21 -4.93 6.32
CA ARG A 33 -5.77 -6.32 6.41
C ARG A 33 -6.71 -7.29 5.69
N ASP A 34 -8.02 -7.02 5.72
CA ASP A 34 -9.00 -7.91 5.09
C ASP A 34 -9.21 -7.61 3.62
N GLY A 35 -8.39 -6.77 3.02
CA GLY A 35 -8.45 -6.56 1.58
C GLY A 35 -9.44 -5.51 1.14
N LEU A 36 -9.85 -4.62 2.04
CA LEU A 36 -10.71 -3.50 1.69
C LEU A 36 -9.88 -2.29 1.29
N ARG A 37 -10.29 -1.66 0.21
CA ARG A 37 -9.64 -0.45 -0.27
C ARG A 37 -9.92 0.69 0.73
N LEU A 38 -8.86 1.35 1.19
CA LEU A 38 -8.98 2.51 2.07
C LEU A 38 -8.74 3.81 1.32
N CYS A 39 -7.78 3.81 0.40
CA CYS A 39 -7.46 4.98 -0.39
C CYS A 39 -6.74 4.52 -1.66
N ARG A 40 -6.97 5.21 -2.77
CA ARG A 40 -6.35 4.85 -4.05
C ARG A 40 -5.80 6.09 -4.74
N SER A 41 -4.79 5.91 -5.57
CA SER A 41 -4.32 7.00 -6.41
C SER A 41 -5.41 7.32 -7.44
N PRO A 42 -5.53 8.59 -7.86
CA PRO A 42 -6.70 9.03 -8.63
C PRO A 42 -6.92 8.32 -9.97
N GLU A 43 -5.84 7.92 -10.64
CA GLU A 43 -5.98 7.32 -11.96
C GLU A 43 -6.30 5.83 -11.91
N LEU A 44 -6.21 5.23 -10.74
CA LEU A 44 -6.59 3.83 -10.56
C LEU A 44 -8.10 3.77 -10.37
N SER A 45 -8.81 3.09 -11.28
CA SER A 45 -10.27 3.02 -11.17
C SER A 45 -10.68 2.27 -9.91
N VAL A 46 -11.91 2.50 -9.46
CA VAL A 46 -12.42 1.82 -8.27
C VAL A 46 -12.39 0.30 -8.46
N ASP A 47 -12.82 -0.18 -9.62
CA ASP A 47 -12.84 -1.62 -9.87
C ASP A 47 -11.44 -2.23 -9.83
N ARG A 48 -10.48 -1.56 -10.46
CA ARG A 48 -9.11 -2.06 -10.45
C ARG A 48 -8.48 -1.93 -9.07
N ALA A 49 -8.85 -0.89 -8.33
CA ALA A 49 -8.36 -0.72 -6.95
C ALA A 49 -8.88 -1.85 -6.07
N ASP A 50 -10.15 -2.22 -6.23
CA ASP A 50 -10.72 -3.32 -5.45
C ASP A 50 -10.05 -4.65 -5.81
N GLN A 51 -9.74 -4.86 -7.10
CA GLN A 51 -9.00 -6.05 -7.52
C GLN A 51 -7.60 -6.07 -6.92
N LEU A 52 -6.92 -4.93 -6.96
CA LEU A 52 -5.57 -4.84 -6.43
C LEU A 52 -5.56 -5.07 -4.91
N ALA A 53 -6.57 -4.53 -4.21
CA ALA A 53 -6.68 -4.74 -2.77
C ALA A 53 -6.84 -6.22 -2.44
N ALA A 54 -7.66 -6.92 -3.20
CA ALA A 54 -7.85 -8.37 -2.99
C ALA A 54 -6.58 -9.15 -3.28
N LEU A 55 -5.89 -8.81 -4.37
CA LEU A 55 -4.63 -9.48 -4.72
C LEU A 55 -3.56 -9.24 -3.67
N ALA A 56 -3.39 -8.01 -3.26
CA ALA A 56 -2.38 -7.66 -2.25
C ALA A 56 -2.67 -8.33 -0.92
N SER A 57 -3.94 -8.37 -0.53
CA SER A 57 -4.34 -9.03 0.71
C SER A 57 -4.05 -10.53 0.65
N GLY A 58 -4.29 -11.17 -0.51
CA GLY A 58 -3.98 -12.57 -0.70
C GLY A 58 -2.49 -12.86 -0.60
N ILE A 59 -1.67 -12.03 -1.24
CA ILE A 59 -0.22 -12.17 -1.19
C ILE A 59 0.26 -12.01 0.26
N GLN A 60 -0.26 -11.03 0.98
CA GLN A 60 0.12 -10.83 2.38
C GLN A 60 -0.29 -12.00 3.26
N SER A 61 -1.46 -12.57 3.01
CA SER A 61 -1.94 -13.72 3.78
C SER A 61 -1.01 -14.92 3.58
N LEU A 62 -0.64 -15.21 2.33
CA LEU A 62 0.27 -16.30 2.03
C LEU A 62 1.66 -16.04 2.61
N SER A 63 2.11 -14.79 2.52
CA SER A 63 3.41 -14.42 3.08
C SER A 63 3.45 -14.56 4.59
N ARG A 64 2.35 -14.26 5.27
CA ARG A 64 2.27 -14.47 6.72
C ARG A 64 2.42 -15.94 7.07
N GLY A 65 1.80 -16.83 6.28
CA GLY A 65 1.98 -18.25 6.46
C GLY A 65 3.43 -18.67 6.35
N ALA A 66 4.14 -18.13 5.35
CA ALA A 66 5.57 -18.40 5.19
C ALA A 66 6.37 -17.85 6.37
N ALA A 67 6.00 -16.67 6.86
CA ALA A 67 6.70 -16.06 7.98
C ALA A 67 6.53 -16.86 9.28
N VAL A 68 5.36 -17.43 9.48
CA VAL A 68 5.12 -18.30 10.65
C VAL A 68 5.99 -19.55 10.55
N GLU A 69 6.01 -20.17 9.38
CA GLU A 69 6.67 -21.46 9.20
C GLU A 69 8.19 -21.34 9.13
N PHE A 70 8.68 -20.32 8.45
CA PHE A 70 10.10 -20.18 8.10
C PHE A 70 10.77 -18.93 8.67
N GLY A 71 10.02 -18.05 9.29
CA GLY A 71 10.55 -16.84 9.89
C GLY A 71 10.75 -17.00 11.39
N ASP A 72 10.48 -15.92 12.14
CA ASP A 72 10.65 -15.95 13.58
C ASP A 72 9.41 -16.47 14.32
N GLY A 73 8.40 -16.92 13.57
CA GLY A 73 7.17 -17.47 14.14
C GLY A 73 6.09 -16.43 14.40
N SER A 74 6.41 -15.15 14.27
CA SER A 74 5.43 -14.08 14.56
C SER A 74 4.41 -13.89 13.45
N GLY A 75 4.74 -14.34 12.24
CA GLY A 75 3.89 -14.09 11.08
C GLY A 75 4.00 -12.68 10.52
N ARG A 76 4.96 -11.90 11.00
CA ARG A 76 5.11 -10.53 10.51
C ARG A 76 5.88 -10.50 9.20
N VAL A 77 5.34 -9.76 8.23
CA VAL A 77 5.91 -9.62 6.90
C VAL A 77 6.27 -8.15 6.68
N ARG A 78 7.54 -7.88 6.40
CA ARG A 78 7.97 -6.49 6.16
C ARG A 78 7.53 -6.01 4.80
N SER A 79 7.72 -6.82 3.79
CA SER A 79 7.40 -6.44 2.43
C SER A 79 7.26 -7.68 1.57
N ALA A 80 6.55 -7.51 0.46
CA ALA A 80 6.45 -8.52 -0.58
C ALA A 80 6.66 -7.83 -1.91
N MET A 81 7.33 -8.52 -2.83
CA MET A 81 7.55 -7.99 -4.17
C MET A 81 7.28 -9.10 -5.16
N THR A 82 6.45 -8.79 -6.15
CA THR A 82 6.14 -9.74 -7.22
C THR A 82 6.50 -9.10 -8.54
N GLU A 83 7.43 -9.70 -9.27
CA GLU A 83 7.78 -9.26 -10.61
C GLU A 83 6.98 -10.05 -11.63
N PHE A 84 6.45 -9.35 -12.61
CA PHE A 84 5.75 -10.00 -13.73
C PHE A 84 6.12 -9.27 -15.01
N HIS A 85 5.77 -9.88 -16.14
CA HIS A 85 6.06 -9.21 -17.40
C HIS A 85 5.21 -7.94 -17.47
N GLY A 86 5.85 -6.81 -17.60
CA GLY A 86 5.19 -5.52 -17.69
C GLY A 86 5.15 -4.72 -16.41
N GLY A 87 5.57 -5.28 -15.27
CA GLY A 87 5.52 -4.49 -14.05
C GLY A 87 5.98 -5.20 -12.80
N VAL A 88 5.90 -4.49 -11.69
CA VAL A 88 6.25 -5.03 -10.38
C VAL A 88 5.20 -4.55 -9.38
N LEU A 89 4.80 -5.43 -8.49
CA LEU A 89 3.91 -5.10 -7.38
C LEU A 89 4.70 -5.14 -6.08
N PHE A 90 4.68 -4.03 -5.35
CA PHE A 90 5.33 -3.93 -4.05
C PHE A 90 4.25 -3.77 -2.98
N ILE A 91 4.38 -4.48 -1.87
CA ILE A 91 3.44 -4.38 -0.75
C ILE A 91 4.25 -4.26 0.52
N VAL A 92 3.93 -3.25 1.34
CA VAL A 92 4.58 -3.09 2.65
C VAL A 92 3.51 -2.86 3.71
N GLU A 93 3.83 -3.24 4.94
CA GLU A 93 2.96 -2.96 6.08
C GLU A 93 2.98 -1.46 6.35
N ALA A 94 1.79 -0.88 6.53
CA ALA A 94 1.65 0.56 6.71
C ALA A 94 1.17 0.95 8.11
N GLY A 95 1.23 0.03 9.06
CA GLY A 95 0.81 0.29 10.42
C GLY A 95 -0.70 0.19 10.60
N ALA A 96 -1.16 0.10 11.84
CA ALA A 96 -2.59 0.06 12.18
C ALA A 96 -3.36 -1.02 11.39
N GLY A 97 -2.69 -2.10 11.01
CA GLY A 97 -3.32 -3.18 10.25
C GLY A 97 -3.51 -2.90 8.77
N ALA A 98 -2.97 -1.79 8.28
CA ALA A 98 -3.10 -1.42 6.87
C ALA A 98 -1.85 -1.82 6.08
N HIS A 99 -1.97 -1.80 4.76
CA HIS A 99 -0.88 -2.09 3.86
C HIS A 99 -0.85 -1.05 2.74
N LEU A 100 0.34 -0.80 2.22
CA LEU A 100 0.53 0.06 1.05
C LEU A 100 0.97 -0.82 -0.10
N ALA A 101 0.26 -0.74 -1.22
CA ALA A 101 0.58 -1.47 -2.44
C ALA A 101 0.91 -0.47 -3.54
N VAL A 102 2.00 -0.72 -4.28
CA VAL A 102 2.42 0.14 -5.37
C VAL A 102 2.72 -0.74 -6.59
N VAL A 103 2.16 -0.36 -7.74
CA VAL A 103 2.43 -1.02 -9.01
C VAL A 103 3.35 -0.13 -9.83
N THR A 104 4.42 -0.71 -10.35
CA THR A 104 5.41 0.04 -11.12
C THR A 104 5.63 -0.60 -12.48
N THR A 105 6.37 0.12 -13.33
CA THR A 105 6.89 -0.47 -14.58
C THR A 105 8.01 -1.45 -14.25
N GLU A 106 8.40 -2.23 -15.25
CA GLU A 106 9.49 -3.20 -15.08
C GLU A 106 10.83 -2.51 -14.80
N GLU A 107 11.02 -1.31 -15.32
CA GLU A 107 12.28 -0.59 -15.21
C GLU A 107 12.46 0.15 -13.90
N ALA A 108 11.44 0.20 -13.07
CA ALA A 108 11.54 0.94 -11.81
C ALA A 108 12.64 0.35 -10.92
N ASP A 109 13.36 1.23 -10.25
CA ASP A 109 14.42 0.83 -9.33
C ASP A 109 13.80 0.38 -8.01
N ALA A 110 13.92 -0.90 -7.70
CA ALA A 110 13.28 -1.46 -6.52
C ALA A 110 13.76 -0.79 -5.22
N GLY A 111 15.03 -0.43 -5.15
CA GLY A 111 15.56 0.24 -3.97
C GLY A 111 14.95 1.63 -3.76
N VAL A 112 14.80 2.37 -4.86
CA VAL A 112 14.19 3.70 -4.80
C VAL A 112 12.72 3.59 -4.43
N VAL A 113 12.00 2.65 -5.06
CA VAL A 113 10.59 2.44 -4.74
C VAL A 113 10.41 2.08 -3.28
N GLY A 114 11.19 1.12 -2.80
CA GLY A 114 11.12 0.69 -1.41
C GLY A 114 11.42 1.82 -0.43
N HIS A 115 12.41 2.63 -0.74
CA HIS A 115 12.78 3.78 0.10
C HIS A 115 11.62 4.78 0.19
N HIS A 116 11.04 5.13 -0.95
CA HIS A 116 9.94 6.10 -0.96
C HIS A 116 8.70 5.53 -0.28
N MET A 117 8.45 4.22 -0.44
CA MET A 117 7.33 3.59 0.24
C MET A 117 7.52 3.61 1.76
N THR A 118 8.75 3.36 2.22
CA THR A 118 9.05 3.38 3.65
C THR A 118 8.82 4.78 4.23
N GLU A 119 9.26 5.81 3.51
CA GLU A 119 9.01 7.18 3.93
C GLU A 119 7.51 7.48 4.01
N LEU A 120 6.77 7.04 3.01
CA LEU A 120 5.33 7.28 3.00
C LEU A 120 4.63 6.53 4.14
N VAL A 121 5.08 5.32 4.44
CA VAL A 121 4.48 4.52 5.51
C VAL A 121 4.54 5.25 6.85
N GLU A 122 5.64 5.95 7.12
CA GLU A 122 5.74 6.71 8.35
C GLU A 122 4.66 7.78 8.43
N GLN A 123 4.45 8.49 7.30
CA GLN A 123 3.40 9.51 7.25
C GLN A 123 2.01 8.89 7.34
N LEU A 124 1.79 7.77 6.64
CA LEU A 124 0.51 7.08 6.69
C LEU A 124 0.19 6.58 8.08
N GLY A 125 1.20 6.08 8.78
CA GLY A 125 1.03 5.60 10.14
C GLY A 125 0.48 6.67 11.05
N GLU A 126 1.00 7.89 10.94
CA GLU A 126 0.51 9.01 11.73
C GLU A 126 -0.94 9.30 11.43
N HIS A 127 -1.32 9.33 10.16
CA HIS A 127 -2.70 9.61 9.78
C HIS A 127 -3.65 8.49 10.19
N LEU A 128 -3.23 7.25 10.03
CA LEU A 128 -4.10 6.11 10.34
C LEU A 128 -4.30 5.94 11.85
N THR A 129 -3.25 6.18 12.62
CA THR A 129 -3.34 6.03 14.07
C THR A 129 -3.95 7.24 14.75
N ALA A 130 -3.83 8.42 14.15
CA ALA A 130 -4.34 9.67 14.73
C ALA A 130 -5.82 9.92 14.39
N ARG A 131 -6.44 9.05 13.60
CA ARG A 131 -7.85 9.23 13.26
C ARG A 131 -8.69 9.19 14.51
N PRO A 132 -9.60 10.15 14.67
CA PRO A 132 -10.45 10.16 15.85
C PRO A 132 -11.28 8.89 15.89
N ARG A 133 -11.37 8.32 17.06
CA ARG A 133 -12.29 7.22 17.24
C ARG A 133 -13.66 7.77 17.42
N THR A 134 -14.56 7.30 16.60
CA THR A 134 -15.96 7.60 16.84
C THR A 134 -16.43 6.69 17.94
N SER A 135 -16.88 7.28 18.96
CA SER A 135 -17.43 6.49 20.06
C SER A 135 -18.89 6.24 19.84
#